data_738df6a84ea06b3f19cc575e4152d8ab
#
_entry.id   738df6a84ea06b3f19cc575e4152d8ab
#
_cell.length_a   1.000
_cell.length_b   1.000
_cell.length_c   1.000
_cell.angle_alpha   90.00
_cell.angle_beta   90.00
_cell.angle_gamma   90.00
#
_symmetry.space_group_name_H-M   'P 1'
#
loop_
_entity.id
_entity.type
_entity.pdbx_description
1 polymer ?
#
loop_
_entity_poly.entity_id
_entity_poly.type
_entity_poly.pdbx_seq_one_letter_code
_entity_poly.pdbx_strand_id
1 'polypeptide(L)'
;MNKLWAGRSEAETSALADAFNSSIAVDGRMYQQDITGSMAHAAMLAKCGILTQADADQIIGGLAGILADLQSGALQLDMQAEDIHMFVEAELTSCIGDVGKKLHTARSRNDQVALDLRLYLKDEIAALQSLVLAVISSLHAQASAHKDTIMPGYTHLQRAQPITFGQQLLAYAMMLERDYGRLADAGRRMDASPIGCCALAGTTYPTDRVFEAQKLGFSAICENSLDGVSDRDFCVELMSACALIMMHLSRLSEELILWSSWEFQFIELDSGFTTGSSIMPQKKNPDMAELCRGKTGRVYGDLIALLTTLKGLPLAYNKDMQEDKEAVFDCVDTTKLCLQIMAPMLASMKAKPENMLLAAQKGFINATDLADYLTKKGVPFRSAYKISGQLVAYCIAHDTVLEQLPLETYKTYSDVFEDDLYTEISLKTCVARRISAGGTGPASVQAQLDSVAAFLAAHQ
;
A
#
# COMPACT_ATOMS: atom_id res chain seq x y z
N MET A 1 -29.60 -23.50 15.33
CA MET A 1 -28.89 -24.56 14.57
C MET A 1 -28.28 -25.56 15.54
N ASN A 2 -28.36 -26.88 15.28
CA ASN A 2 -27.59 -27.82 16.07
C ASN A 2 -26.12 -27.66 15.79
N LYS A 3 -25.31 -27.44 16.83
CA LYS A 3 -23.86 -27.25 16.70
C LYS A 3 -23.19 -28.52 16.23
N LEU A 4 -22.46 -28.46 15.13
CA LEU A 4 -21.81 -29.63 14.52
C LEU A 4 -20.75 -30.29 15.42
N TRP A 5 -20.26 -29.57 16.47
CA TRP A 5 -19.26 -30.02 17.42
C TRP A 5 -19.84 -30.55 18.75
N ALA A 6 -21.17 -30.63 18.91
CA ALA A 6 -21.86 -30.96 20.17
C ALA A 6 -21.81 -32.45 20.56
N GLY A 7 -20.85 -33.24 20.10
CA GLY A 7 -20.80 -34.70 20.30
C GLY A 7 -20.69 -35.21 21.73
N ARG A 8 -20.19 -34.40 22.71
CA ARG A 8 -20.08 -34.77 24.15
C ARG A 8 -20.83 -33.84 25.08
N SER A 9 -21.32 -32.71 24.59
CA SER A 9 -21.99 -31.71 25.42
C SER A 9 -23.49 -31.82 25.27
N GLU A 10 -24.19 -32.18 26.37
CA GLU A 10 -25.66 -32.20 26.43
C GLU A 10 -26.23 -30.84 26.87
N ALA A 11 -25.35 -29.87 27.27
CA ALA A 11 -25.77 -28.56 27.74
C ALA A 11 -25.81 -27.56 26.58
N GLU A 12 -26.87 -26.79 26.47
CA GLU A 12 -26.93 -25.62 25.60
C GLU A 12 -25.95 -24.55 26.10
N THR A 13 -25.16 -23.98 25.20
CA THR A 13 -24.34 -22.81 25.52
C THR A 13 -25.25 -21.60 25.73
N SER A 14 -24.86 -20.67 26.59
CA SER A 14 -25.62 -19.43 26.79
C SER A 14 -25.58 -18.57 25.51
N ALA A 15 -26.65 -17.84 25.23
CA ALA A 15 -26.71 -16.89 24.10
C ALA A 15 -25.56 -15.86 24.14
N LEU A 16 -25.11 -15.48 25.35
CA LEU A 16 -23.95 -14.58 25.52
C LEU A 16 -22.64 -15.26 25.04
N ALA A 17 -22.44 -16.54 25.38
CA ALA A 17 -21.26 -17.29 24.95
C ALA A 17 -21.28 -17.51 23.42
N ASP A 18 -22.44 -17.74 22.83
CA ASP A 18 -22.59 -17.89 21.39
C ASP A 18 -22.28 -16.57 20.66
N ALA A 19 -22.81 -15.45 21.14
CA ALA A 19 -22.52 -14.14 20.57
C ALA A 19 -21.02 -13.75 20.71
N PHE A 20 -20.40 -14.11 21.85
CA PHE A 20 -18.97 -13.85 22.07
C PHE A 20 -18.05 -14.71 21.18
N ASN A 21 -18.48 -15.92 20.86
CA ASN A 21 -17.71 -16.86 20.06
C ASN A 21 -17.90 -16.68 18.53
N SER A 22 -19.00 -16.06 18.09
CA SER A 22 -19.35 -15.91 16.68
C SER A 22 -18.38 -14.99 15.95
N SER A 23 -18.00 -15.39 14.74
CA SER A 23 -17.13 -14.60 13.84
C SER A 23 -17.76 -14.32 12.46
N ILE A 24 -19.01 -14.76 12.23
CA ILE A 24 -19.69 -14.62 10.92
C ILE A 24 -19.72 -13.16 10.41
N ALA A 25 -19.83 -12.18 11.32
CA ALA A 25 -19.83 -10.76 10.97
C ALA A 25 -18.52 -10.30 10.33
N VAL A 26 -17.42 -11.00 10.58
CA VAL A 26 -16.08 -10.72 10.08
C VAL A 26 -15.70 -11.66 8.95
N ASP A 27 -15.75 -12.98 9.22
CA ASP A 27 -15.28 -14.00 8.28
C ASP A 27 -16.27 -14.30 7.15
N GLY A 28 -17.52 -13.86 7.29
CA GLY A 28 -18.52 -13.97 6.23
C GLY A 28 -18.08 -13.41 4.88
N ARG A 29 -17.16 -12.45 4.86
CA ARG A 29 -16.59 -11.90 3.62
C ARG A 29 -15.74 -12.89 2.82
N MET A 30 -15.27 -13.96 3.45
CA MET A 30 -14.50 -15.04 2.80
C MET A 30 -15.37 -16.14 2.19
N TYR A 31 -16.69 -15.96 2.07
CA TYR A 31 -17.61 -16.99 1.55
C TYR A 31 -17.16 -17.59 0.21
N GLN A 32 -16.59 -16.76 -0.66
CA GLN A 32 -16.11 -17.22 -1.97
C GLN A 32 -14.90 -18.14 -1.83
N GLN A 33 -13.97 -17.83 -0.94
CA GLN A 33 -12.77 -18.60 -0.69
C GLN A 33 -13.12 -19.92 0.00
N ASP A 34 -14.00 -19.92 1.01
CA ASP A 34 -14.48 -21.13 1.69
C ASP A 34 -15.16 -22.09 0.72
N ILE A 35 -16.06 -21.59 -0.13
CA ILE A 35 -16.76 -22.41 -1.12
C ILE A 35 -15.78 -22.95 -2.17
N THR A 36 -14.85 -22.12 -2.66
CA THR A 36 -13.84 -22.54 -3.64
C THR A 36 -12.91 -23.61 -3.06
N GLY A 37 -12.46 -23.43 -1.83
CA GLY A 37 -11.68 -24.41 -1.08
C GLY A 37 -12.43 -25.72 -0.90
N SER A 38 -13.69 -25.64 -0.52
CA SER A 38 -14.57 -26.80 -0.33
C SER A 38 -14.85 -27.58 -1.62
N MET A 39 -15.01 -26.88 -2.76
CA MET A 39 -15.15 -27.56 -4.06
C MET A 39 -13.87 -28.30 -4.48
N ALA A 40 -12.69 -27.68 -4.23
CA ALA A 40 -11.42 -28.33 -4.52
C ALA A 40 -11.20 -29.56 -3.62
N HIS A 41 -11.59 -29.47 -2.35
CA HIS A 41 -11.52 -30.54 -1.39
C HIS A 41 -12.42 -31.76 -1.81
N ALA A 42 -13.68 -31.50 -2.16
CA ALA A 42 -14.58 -32.54 -2.66
C ALA A 42 -14.01 -33.24 -3.90
N ALA A 43 -13.44 -32.51 -4.84
CA ALA A 43 -12.80 -33.07 -6.04
C ALA A 43 -11.58 -33.96 -5.68
N MET A 44 -10.77 -33.55 -4.70
CA MET A 44 -9.63 -34.32 -4.21
C MET A 44 -10.09 -35.61 -3.54
N LEU A 45 -11.14 -35.57 -2.70
CA LEU A 45 -11.69 -36.74 -2.03
C LEU A 45 -12.19 -37.78 -3.04
N ALA A 46 -12.85 -37.35 -4.13
CA ALA A 46 -13.26 -38.26 -5.20
C ALA A 46 -12.08 -38.86 -5.96
N LYS A 47 -11.08 -38.02 -6.33
CA LYS A 47 -9.84 -38.47 -6.98
C LYS A 47 -9.14 -39.56 -6.18
N CYS A 48 -9.15 -39.44 -4.86
CA CYS A 48 -8.51 -40.39 -3.96
C CYS A 48 -9.40 -41.58 -3.60
N GLY A 49 -10.61 -41.69 -4.16
CA GLY A 49 -11.56 -42.79 -3.89
C GLY A 49 -12.15 -42.76 -2.48
N ILE A 50 -12.04 -41.63 -1.76
CA ILE A 50 -12.62 -41.45 -0.43
C ILE A 50 -14.13 -41.17 -0.55
N LEU A 51 -14.52 -40.39 -1.56
CA LEU A 51 -15.91 -40.21 -1.99
C LEU A 51 -16.13 -40.88 -3.36
N THR A 52 -17.38 -41.19 -3.66
CA THR A 52 -17.75 -41.52 -5.05
C THR A 52 -17.76 -40.27 -5.91
N GLN A 53 -17.54 -40.43 -7.22
CA GLN A 53 -17.61 -39.28 -8.14
C GLN A 53 -18.99 -38.62 -8.09
N ALA A 54 -20.06 -39.42 -7.99
CA ALA A 54 -21.42 -38.90 -7.89
C ALA A 54 -21.67 -38.06 -6.63
N ASP A 55 -21.13 -38.47 -5.47
CA ASP A 55 -21.19 -37.65 -4.24
C ASP A 55 -20.44 -36.31 -4.42
N ALA A 56 -19.23 -36.34 -4.98
CA ALA A 56 -18.45 -35.16 -5.21
C ALA A 56 -19.10 -34.17 -6.20
N ASP A 57 -19.66 -34.71 -7.30
CA ASP A 57 -20.37 -33.87 -8.29
C ASP A 57 -21.60 -33.20 -7.67
N GLN A 58 -22.33 -33.92 -6.81
CA GLN A 58 -23.47 -33.37 -6.08
C GLN A 58 -23.03 -32.29 -5.08
N ILE A 59 -21.95 -32.49 -4.33
CA ILE A 59 -21.38 -31.51 -3.40
C ILE A 59 -20.91 -30.24 -4.17
N ILE A 60 -20.13 -30.44 -5.23
CA ILE A 60 -19.60 -29.30 -6.05
C ILE A 60 -20.76 -28.53 -6.69
N GLY A 61 -21.78 -29.22 -7.21
CA GLY A 61 -22.96 -28.58 -7.78
C GLY A 61 -23.76 -27.79 -6.74
N GLY A 62 -23.96 -28.34 -5.55
CA GLY A 62 -24.59 -27.62 -4.42
C GLY A 62 -23.83 -26.38 -3.99
N LEU A 63 -22.50 -26.50 -3.81
CA LEU A 63 -21.62 -25.38 -3.47
C LEU A 63 -21.62 -24.28 -4.54
N ALA A 64 -21.60 -24.66 -5.83
CA ALA A 64 -21.67 -23.69 -6.92
C ALA A 64 -23.02 -22.94 -6.94
N GLY A 65 -24.12 -23.61 -6.60
CA GLY A 65 -25.44 -22.99 -6.44
C GLY A 65 -25.43 -21.97 -5.28
N ILE A 66 -24.93 -22.36 -4.11
CA ILE A 66 -24.81 -21.48 -2.94
C ILE A 66 -23.96 -20.24 -3.26
N LEU A 67 -22.83 -20.43 -3.96
CA LEU A 67 -21.98 -19.33 -4.39
C LEU A 67 -22.73 -18.33 -5.29
N ALA A 68 -23.45 -18.84 -6.29
CA ALA A 68 -24.24 -18.01 -7.20
C ALA A 68 -25.36 -17.25 -6.47
N ASP A 69 -26.03 -17.91 -5.52
CA ASP A 69 -27.10 -17.30 -4.74
C ASP A 69 -26.57 -16.21 -3.79
N LEU A 70 -25.41 -16.40 -3.16
CA LEU A 70 -24.74 -15.37 -2.36
C LEU A 70 -24.30 -14.18 -3.23
N GLN A 71 -23.70 -14.44 -4.38
CA GLN A 71 -23.24 -13.40 -5.30
C GLN A 71 -24.38 -12.57 -5.89
N SER A 72 -25.52 -13.21 -6.17
CA SER A 72 -26.71 -12.50 -6.69
C SER A 72 -27.54 -11.83 -5.59
N GLY A 73 -27.26 -12.13 -4.32
CA GLY A 73 -28.04 -11.67 -3.17
C GLY A 73 -29.36 -12.42 -2.95
N ALA A 74 -29.60 -13.53 -3.68
CA ALA A 74 -30.74 -14.42 -3.47
C ALA A 74 -30.66 -15.16 -2.13
N LEU A 75 -29.45 -15.48 -1.68
CA LEU A 75 -29.15 -15.98 -0.35
C LEU A 75 -28.43 -14.88 0.45
N GLN A 76 -28.79 -14.72 1.71
CA GLN A 76 -28.14 -13.81 2.65
C GLN A 76 -27.43 -14.63 3.74
N LEU A 77 -26.30 -14.11 4.25
CA LEU A 77 -25.62 -14.74 5.37
C LEU A 77 -26.51 -14.73 6.63
N ASP A 78 -26.65 -15.88 7.27
CA ASP A 78 -27.30 -15.97 8.56
C ASP A 78 -26.35 -15.51 9.66
N MET A 79 -26.57 -14.29 10.17
CA MET A 79 -25.78 -13.69 11.24
C MET A 79 -25.90 -14.39 12.58
N GLN A 80 -26.73 -15.44 12.68
CA GLN A 80 -26.83 -16.35 13.85
C GLN A 80 -25.86 -17.54 13.71
N ALA A 81 -25.24 -17.74 12.57
CA ALA A 81 -24.21 -18.76 12.40
C ALA A 81 -22.97 -18.45 13.25
N GLU A 82 -22.23 -19.47 13.64
CA GLU A 82 -20.98 -19.27 14.40
C GLU A 82 -19.91 -18.62 13.50
N ASP A 83 -19.75 -19.14 12.30
CA ASP A 83 -18.79 -18.68 11.29
C ASP A 83 -19.27 -19.01 9.87
N ILE A 84 -18.54 -18.53 8.85
CA ILE A 84 -18.85 -18.77 7.44
C ILE A 84 -18.82 -20.24 7.07
N HIS A 85 -17.95 -21.00 7.66
CA HIS A 85 -17.77 -22.42 7.38
C HIS A 85 -19.01 -23.26 7.81
N MET A 86 -19.51 -22.99 9.02
CA MET A 86 -20.75 -23.63 9.50
C MET A 86 -21.95 -23.19 8.68
N PHE A 87 -22.01 -21.94 8.27
CA PHE A 87 -23.07 -21.44 7.40
C PHE A 87 -23.09 -22.21 6.07
N VAL A 88 -21.96 -22.30 5.36
CA VAL A 88 -21.86 -22.99 4.07
C VAL A 88 -22.16 -24.47 4.19
N GLU A 89 -21.67 -25.14 5.24
CA GLU A 89 -21.92 -26.57 5.47
C GLU A 89 -23.40 -26.85 5.79
N ALA A 90 -24.05 -25.96 6.56
CA ALA A 90 -25.49 -26.07 6.87
C ALA A 90 -26.35 -25.84 5.62
N GLU A 91 -26.07 -24.82 4.83
CA GLU A 91 -26.76 -24.56 3.56
C GLU A 91 -26.58 -25.70 2.57
N LEU A 92 -25.36 -26.21 2.42
CA LEU A 92 -25.10 -27.38 1.56
C LEU A 92 -25.92 -28.61 2.00
N THR A 93 -25.93 -28.88 3.31
CA THR A 93 -26.70 -30.02 3.85
C THR A 93 -28.20 -29.81 3.65
N SER A 94 -28.69 -28.58 3.76
CA SER A 94 -30.10 -28.25 3.46
C SER A 94 -30.46 -28.51 1.99
N CYS A 95 -29.54 -28.15 1.08
CA CYS A 95 -29.74 -28.29 -0.36
C CYS A 95 -29.67 -29.73 -0.87
N ILE A 96 -28.70 -30.52 -0.38
CA ILE A 96 -28.39 -31.86 -0.95
C ILE A 96 -28.51 -33.01 0.06
N GLY A 97 -28.97 -32.76 1.29
CA GLY A 97 -29.18 -33.77 2.32
C GLY A 97 -27.89 -34.36 2.87
N ASP A 98 -27.92 -35.63 3.27
CA ASP A 98 -26.82 -36.32 3.97
C ASP A 98 -25.49 -36.39 3.16
N VAL A 99 -25.56 -36.24 1.84
CA VAL A 99 -24.34 -36.18 1.00
C VAL A 99 -23.50 -34.97 1.36
N GLY A 100 -24.14 -33.84 1.71
CA GLY A 100 -23.45 -32.64 2.14
C GLY A 100 -22.56 -32.85 3.37
N LYS A 101 -22.97 -33.70 4.29
CA LYS A 101 -22.20 -34.03 5.52
C LYS A 101 -20.88 -34.75 5.24
N LYS A 102 -20.71 -35.32 4.05
CA LYS A 102 -19.46 -35.99 3.65
C LYS A 102 -18.32 -35.01 3.34
N LEU A 103 -18.63 -33.76 3.09
CA LEU A 103 -17.65 -32.73 2.72
C LEU A 103 -16.54 -32.53 3.78
N HIS A 104 -16.88 -32.70 5.06
CA HIS A 104 -15.91 -32.49 6.16
C HIS A 104 -14.88 -33.63 6.32
N THR A 105 -14.99 -34.72 5.53
CA THR A 105 -14.08 -35.84 5.60
C THR A 105 -12.64 -35.44 5.33
N ALA A 106 -11.71 -35.88 6.19
CA ALA A 106 -10.26 -35.58 6.09
C ALA A 106 -9.91 -34.05 6.13
N ARG A 107 -10.74 -33.23 6.77
CA ARG A 107 -10.55 -31.79 6.96
C ARG A 107 -10.79 -31.40 8.41
N SER A 108 -10.17 -30.32 8.85
CA SER A 108 -10.44 -29.65 10.11
C SER A 108 -10.82 -28.18 9.85
N ARG A 109 -11.50 -27.55 10.81
CA ARG A 109 -11.70 -26.11 10.81
C ARG A 109 -10.36 -25.35 10.78
N ASN A 110 -9.32 -25.92 11.40
CA ASN A 110 -8.01 -25.26 11.53
C ASN A 110 -7.30 -25.06 10.19
N ASP A 111 -7.25 -26.09 9.34
CA ASP A 111 -6.66 -25.96 7.99
C ASP A 111 -7.58 -25.24 7.01
N GLN A 112 -8.88 -25.35 7.18
CA GLN A 112 -9.89 -24.64 6.37
C GLN A 112 -9.78 -23.12 6.55
N VAL A 113 -9.79 -22.60 7.78
CA VAL A 113 -9.69 -21.16 8.02
C VAL A 113 -8.34 -20.59 7.58
N ALA A 114 -7.24 -21.36 7.75
CA ALA A 114 -5.92 -20.95 7.27
C ALA A 114 -5.85 -20.90 5.74
N LEU A 115 -6.51 -21.83 5.04
CA LEU A 115 -6.65 -21.82 3.58
C LEU A 115 -7.41 -20.59 3.10
N ASP A 116 -8.59 -20.35 3.65
CA ASP A 116 -9.50 -19.32 3.21
C ASP A 116 -8.86 -17.92 3.37
N LEU A 117 -8.18 -17.70 4.49
CA LEU A 117 -7.47 -16.45 4.73
C LEU A 117 -6.33 -16.26 3.72
N ARG A 118 -5.55 -17.31 3.40
CA ARG A 118 -4.50 -17.23 2.37
C ARG A 118 -5.07 -16.95 0.98
N LEU A 119 -6.14 -17.63 0.59
CA LEU A 119 -6.81 -17.38 -0.70
C LEU A 119 -7.32 -15.94 -0.78
N TYR A 120 -8.00 -15.46 0.27
CA TYR A 120 -8.50 -14.11 0.34
C TYR A 120 -7.37 -13.07 0.22
N LEU A 121 -6.29 -13.25 0.97
CA LEU A 121 -5.19 -12.28 0.95
C LEU A 121 -4.36 -12.33 -0.34
N LYS A 122 -4.33 -13.45 -1.07
CA LYS A 122 -3.75 -13.49 -2.44
C LYS A 122 -4.52 -12.55 -3.38
N ASP A 123 -5.84 -12.57 -3.33
CA ASP A 123 -6.69 -11.66 -4.13
C ASP A 123 -6.46 -10.20 -3.72
N GLU A 124 -6.36 -9.94 -2.41
CA GLU A 124 -6.14 -8.60 -1.88
C GLU A 124 -4.76 -8.03 -2.22
N ILE A 125 -3.72 -8.87 -2.26
CA ILE A 125 -2.38 -8.45 -2.72
C ILE A 125 -2.44 -8.01 -4.19
N ALA A 126 -3.11 -8.76 -5.06
CA ALA A 126 -3.25 -8.39 -6.46
C ALA A 126 -4.00 -7.05 -6.62
N ALA A 127 -5.06 -6.84 -5.83
CA ALA A 127 -5.80 -5.57 -5.80
C ALA A 127 -4.91 -4.41 -5.31
N LEU A 128 -4.16 -4.60 -4.22
CA LEU A 128 -3.23 -3.60 -3.70
C LEU A 128 -2.14 -3.24 -4.71
N GLN A 129 -1.56 -4.25 -5.38
CA GLN A 129 -0.56 -4.03 -6.43
C GLN A 129 -1.12 -3.17 -7.57
N SER A 130 -2.33 -3.47 -8.04
CA SER A 130 -3.00 -2.68 -9.08
C SER A 130 -3.21 -1.22 -8.65
N LEU A 131 -3.60 -0.99 -7.39
CA LEU A 131 -3.80 0.36 -6.85
C LEU A 131 -2.47 1.12 -6.68
N VAL A 132 -1.41 0.45 -6.27
CA VAL A 132 -0.06 1.04 -6.20
C VAL A 132 0.40 1.47 -7.60
N LEU A 133 0.21 0.63 -8.63
CA LEU A 133 0.52 0.99 -10.02
C LEU A 133 -0.27 2.22 -10.50
N ALA A 134 -1.54 2.34 -10.11
CA ALA A 134 -2.36 3.52 -10.45
C ALA A 134 -1.79 4.81 -9.83
N VAL A 135 -1.31 4.78 -8.59
CA VAL A 135 -0.66 5.94 -7.95
C VAL A 135 0.67 6.25 -8.63
N ILE A 136 1.51 5.23 -8.92
CA ILE A 136 2.78 5.42 -9.66
C ILE A 136 2.51 6.05 -11.03
N SER A 137 1.49 5.58 -11.75
CA SER A 137 1.10 6.13 -13.05
C SER A 137 0.71 7.61 -12.97
N SER A 138 -0.07 8.00 -11.95
CA SER A 138 -0.44 9.39 -11.73
C SER A 138 0.77 10.26 -11.40
N LEU A 139 1.68 9.79 -10.56
CA LEU A 139 2.95 10.46 -10.24
C LEU A 139 3.83 10.62 -11.47
N HIS A 140 3.97 9.56 -12.29
CA HIS A 140 4.75 9.60 -13.53
C HIS A 140 4.19 10.61 -14.53
N ALA A 141 2.86 10.65 -14.71
CA ALA A 141 2.22 11.61 -15.62
C ALA A 141 2.47 13.06 -15.18
N GLN A 142 2.29 13.36 -13.90
CA GLN A 142 2.57 14.68 -13.33
C GLN A 142 4.06 15.03 -13.40
N ALA A 143 4.94 14.08 -13.09
CA ALA A 143 6.38 14.28 -13.18
C ALA A 143 6.84 14.57 -14.62
N SER A 144 6.28 13.86 -15.59
CA SER A 144 6.55 14.07 -17.02
C SER A 144 6.11 15.47 -17.47
N ALA A 145 4.92 15.92 -17.06
CA ALA A 145 4.40 17.25 -17.39
C ALA A 145 5.24 18.38 -16.73
N HIS A 146 5.90 18.10 -15.61
CA HIS A 146 6.61 19.07 -14.79
C HIS A 146 8.11 18.77 -14.64
N LYS A 147 8.71 18.03 -15.58
CA LYS A 147 10.12 17.66 -15.55
C LYS A 147 11.09 18.86 -15.55
N ASP A 148 10.65 19.96 -16.14
CA ASP A 148 11.42 21.21 -16.25
C ASP A 148 10.90 22.32 -15.28
N THR A 149 9.87 22.07 -14.49
CA THR A 149 9.31 23.03 -13.53
C THR A 149 10.23 23.17 -12.33
N ILE A 150 10.91 24.31 -12.21
CA ILE A 150 11.85 24.59 -11.13
C ILE A 150 11.10 24.88 -9.83
N MET A 151 11.52 24.23 -8.76
CA MET A 151 11.05 24.49 -7.40
C MET A 151 12.20 24.47 -6.40
N PRO A 152 12.04 25.06 -5.20
CA PRO A 152 13.02 24.87 -4.14
C PRO A 152 12.93 23.44 -3.58
N GLY A 153 14.06 22.75 -3.53
CA GLY A 153 14.21 21.54 -2.70
C GLY A 153 14.44 21.95 -1.25
N TYR A 154 13.91 21.17 -0.31
CA TYR A 154 13.92 21.46 1.11
C TYR A 154 14.75 20.45 1.90
N THR A 155 15.50 20.94 2.88
CA THR A 155 16.00 20.17 4.02
C THR A 155 15.65 20.94 5.29
N HIS A 156 15.22 20.26 6.35
CA HIS A 156 14.79 20.92 7.60
C HIS A 156 13.66 21.96 7.41
N LEU A 157 12.80 21.76 6.38
CA LEU A 157 11.82 22.76 5.90
C LEU A 157 12.44 24.13 5.54
N GLN A 158 13.74 24.17 5.30
CA GLN A 158 14.45 25.34 4.76
C GLN A 158 14.74 25.12 3.28
N ARG A 159 14.64 26.17 2.48
CA ARG A 159 15.01 26.15 1.07
C ARG A 159 16.49 25.86 0.93
N ALA A 160 16.85 24.81 0.20
CA ALA A 160 18.20 24.29 0.16
C ALA A 160 18.86 24.44 -1.23
N GLN A 161 18.35 23.73 -2.22
CA GLN A 161 18.89 23.71 -3.58
C GLN A 161 17.77 23.71 -4.62
N PRO A 162 18.01 24.22 -5.84
CA PRO A 162 17.03 24.15 -6.90
C PRO A 162 16.89 22.69 -7.40
N ILE A 163 15.64 22.24 -7.50
CA ILE A 163 15.25 20.94 -8.08
C ILE A 163 14.14 21.16 -9.10
N THR A 164 13.70 20.09 -9.76
CA THR A 164 12.46 20.11 -10.53
C THR A 164 11.32 19.44 -9.77
N PHE A 165 10.09 19.90 -10.00
CA PHE A 165 8.89 19.28 -9.45
C PHE A 165 8.74 17.85 -9.94
N GLY A 166 9.14 17.57 -11.20
CA GLY A 166 9.20 16.21 -11.74
C GLY A 166 10.09 15.29 -10.91
N GLN A 167 11.31 15.73 -10.55
CA GLN A 167 12.21 14.93 -9.70
C GLN A 167 11.60 14.66 -8.31
N GLN A 168 10.94 15.64 -7.72
CA GLN A 168 10.28 15.49 -6.41
C GLN A 168 9.20 14.41 -6.46
N LEU A 169 8.36 14.40 -7.49
CA LEU A 169 7.30 13.41 -7.66
C LEU A 169 7.84 12.01 -7.96
N LEU A 170 8.92 11.91 -8.76
CA LEU A 170 9.57 10.64 -9.07
C LEU A 170 10.17 9.97 -7.82
N ALA A 171 10.58 10.73 -6.82
CA ALA A 171 11.05 10.15 -5.56
C ALA A 171 9.95 9.33 -4.88
N TYR A 172 8.70 9.79 -4.91
CA TYR A 172 7.54 9.03 -4.40
C TYR A 172 7.19 7.84 -5.28
N ALA A 173 7.28 7.98 -6.60
CA ALA A 173 7.08 6.84 -7.51
C ALA A 173 8.06 5.70 -7.16
N MET A 174 9.34 6.00 -6.96
CA MET A 174 10.35 5.01 -6.59
C MET A 174 10.14 4.40 -5.19
N MET A 175 9.51 5.11 -4.25
CA MET A 175 9.10 4.53 -2.96
C MET A 175 8.02 3.46 -3.19
N LEU A 176 7.02 3.76 -4.01
CA LEU A 176 5.91 2.87 -4.31
C LEU A 176 6.31 1.67 -5.18
N GLU A 177 7.30 1.81 -6.07
CA GLU A 177 7.91 0.66 -6.77
C GLU A 177 8.47 -0.37 -5.77
N ARG A 178 9.17 0.10 -4.73
CA ARG A 178 9.66 -0.78 -3.67
C ARG A 178 8.52 -1.42 -2.86
N ASP A 179 7.40 -0.70 -2.69
CA ASP A 179 6.23 -1.23 -1.99
C ASP A 179 5.52 -2.30 -2.83
N TYR A 180 5.43 -2.11 -4.16
CA TYR A 180 4.95 -3.14 -5.08
C TYR A 180 5.77 -4.43 -4.94
N GLY A 181 7.09 -4.32 -4.89
CA GLY A 181 7.98 -5.45 -4.69
C GLY A 181 7.75 -6.16 -3.34
N ARG A 182 7.48 -5.41 -2.26
CA ARG A 182 7.15 -5.98 -0.94
C ARG A 182 5.85 -6.79 -0.97
N LEU A 183 4.83 -6.27 -1.65
CA LEU A 183 3.56 -7.00 -1.85
C LEU A 183 3.79 -8.30 -2.64
N ALA A 184 4.59 -8.25 -3.71
CA ALA A 184 4.94 -9.43 -4.49
C ALA A 184 5.71 -10.46 -3.65
N ASP A 185 6.64 -10.01 -2.82
CA ASP A 185 7.42 -10.87 -1.92
C ASP A 185 6.54 -11.53 -0.86
N ALA A 186 5.59 -10.80 -0.26
CA ALA A 186 4.61 -11.35 0.68
C ALA A 186 3.72 -12.40 0.00
N GLY A 187 3.21 -12.10 -1.20
CA GLY A 187 2.42 -13.04 -2.00
C GLY A 187 3.16 -14.35 -2.31
N ARG A 188 4.44 -14.25 -2.67
CA ARG A 188 5.28 -15.43 -2.97
C ARG A 188 5.50 -16.31 -1.73
N ARG A 189 5.70 -15.73 -0.55
CA ARG A 189 5.93 -16.51 0.68
C ARG A 189 4.65 -17.13 1.24
N MET A 190 3.48 -16.52 1.03
CA MET A 190 2.21 -17.14 1.44
C MET A 190 1.71 -18.21 0.47
N ASP A 191 2.35 -18.42 -0.68
CA ASP A 191 1.88 -19.28 -1.77
C ASP A 191 2.11 -20.79 -1.52
N ALA A 192 1.76 -21.23 -0.30
CA ALA A 192 1.77 -22.62 0.12
C ALA A 192 0.42 -22.99 0.77
N SER A 193 -0.23 -24.04 0.28
CA SER A 193 -1.54 -24.50 0.76
C SER A 193 -1.45 -25.21 2.10
N PRO A 194 -2.22 -24.81 3.12
CA PRO A 194 -2.30 -25.51 4.41
C PRO A 194 -3.29 -26.67 4.39
N ILE A 195 -4.18 -26.78 3.39
CA ILE A 195 -5.24 -27.79 3.37
C ILE A 195 -4.67 -29.21 3.41
N GLY A 196 -5.32 -30.07 4.17
CA GLY A 196 -4.83 -31.41 4.47
C GLY A 196 -3.86 -31.48 5.66
N CYS A 197 -3.50 -30.34 6.27
CA CYS A 197 -2.85 -30.32 7.59
C CYS A 197 -3.81 -30.80 8.69
N CYS A 198 -5.08 -30.77 8.43
CA CYS A 198 -6.17 -31.10 9.36
C CYS A 198 -6.09 -30.28 10.66
N ALA A 199 -6.30 -30.88 11.82
CA ALA A 199 -6.19 -30.14 13.08
C ALA A 199 -4.76 -29.67 13.38
N LEU A 200 -3.75 -30.51 13.12
CA LEU A 200 -2.31 -30.25 13.34
C LEU A 200 -1.37 -31.39 12.89
N ALA A 201 -1.88 -32.60 12.68
CA ALA A 201 -1.06 -33.81 12.53
C ALA A 201 -1.30 -34.51 11.17
N GLY A 202 -1.99 -33.87 10.24
CA GLY A 202 -2.44 -34.49 9.00
C GLY A 202 -3.59 -35.47 9.24
N THR A 203 -3.78 -36.42 8.32
CA THR A 203 -4.90 -37.35 8.32
C THR A 203 -4.43 -38.78 8.01
N THR A 204 -5.25 -39.77 8.40
CA THR A 204 -5.06 -41.19 8.05
C THR A 204 -5.62 -41.56 6.67
N TYR A 205 -6.33 -40.63 6.02
CA TYR A 205 -6.84 -40.83 4.67
C TYR A 205 -5.73 -40.59 3.62
N PRO A 206 -5.77 -41.34 2.50
CA PRO A 206 -4.77 -41.18 1.42
C PRO A 206 -5.08 -39.92 0.54
N THR A 207 -5.07 -38.76 1.12
CA THR A 207 -5.36 -37.50 0.45
C THR A 207 -4.22 -37.08 -0.49
N ASP A 208 -4.55 -36.36 -1.58
CA ASP A 208 -3.60 -35.77 -2.52
C ASP A 208 -3.56 -34.23 -2.34
N ARG A 209 -2.77 -33.78 -1.38
CA ARG A 209 -2.59 -32.35 -1.06
C ARG A 209 -2.00 -31.55 -2.22
N VAL A 210 -1.14 -32.18 -3.04
CA VAL A 210 -0.53 -31.50 -4.19
C VAL A 210 -1.57 -31.20 -5.26
N PHE A 211 -2.45 -32.16 -5.58
CA PHE A 211 -3.56 -31.94 -6.49
C PHE A 211 -4.49 -30.82 -6.01
N GLU A 212 -4.82 -30.81 -4.71
CA GLU A 212 -5.71 -29.83 -4.11
C GLU A 212 -5.07 -28.42 -4.16
N ALA A 213 -3.81 -28.30 -3.79
CA ALA A 213 -3.04 -27.06 -3.88
C ALA A 213 -3.00 -26.49 -5.32
N GLN A 214 -2.68 -27.33 -6.31
CA GLN A 214 -2.67 -26.95 -7.72
C GLN A 214 -4.04 -26.47 -8.21
N LYS A 215 -5.11 -27.15 -7.79
CA LYS A 215 -6.49 -26.78 -8.14
C LYS A 215 -6.88 -25.41 -7.57
N LEU A 216 -6.29 -25.01 -6.44
CA LEU A 216 -6.48 -23.73 -5.76
C LEU A 216 -5.45 -22.65 -6.17
N GLY A 217 -4.56 -22.95 -7.12
CA GLY A 217 -3.57 -22.01 -7.62
C GLY A 217 -2.43 -21.71 -6.63
N PHE A 218 -2.10 -22.67 -5.74
CA PHE A 218 -0.89 -22.60 -4.92
C PHE A 218 0.28 -23.30 -5.61
N SER A 219 1.48 -22.75 -5.44
CA SER A 219 2.70 -23.33 -5.99
C SER A 219 3.27 -24.47 -5.14
N ALA A 220 2.89 -24.54 -3.86
CA ALA A 220 3.41 -25.52 -2.89
C ALA A 220 2.34 -25.93 -1.87
N ILE A 221 2.70 -26.89 -1.02
CA ILE A 221 1.96 -27.26 0.19
C ILE A 221 2.78 -26.91 1.43
N CYS A 222 2.13 -26.63 2.56
CA CYS A 222 2.82 -26.53 3.84
C CYS A 222 3.41 -27.90 4.21
N GLU A 223 4.72 -27.96 4.41
CA GLU A 223 5.43 -29.23 4.63
C GLU A 223 5.24 -29.80 6.04
N ASN A 224 4.99 -28.95 7.02
CA ASN A 224 4.69 -29.34 8.40
C ASN A 224 3.26 -28.96 8.75
N SER A 225 2.44 -29.94 9.09
CA SER A 225 1.00 -29.72 9.37
C SER A 225 0.78 -28.87 10.63
N LEU A 226 1.65 -28.96 11.63
CA LEU A 226 1.56 -28.18 12.86
C LEU A 226 1.82 -26.70 12.58
N ASP A 227 2.81 -26.40 11.74
CA ASP A 227 3.16 -25.07 11.27
C ASP A 227 2.05 -24.53 10.35
N GLY A 228 1.58 -25.34 9.38
CA GLY A 228 0.60 -24.90 8.38
C GLY A 228 -0.73 -24.38 8.96
N VAL A 229 -1.18 -24.91 10.11
CA VAL A 229 -2.38 -24.40 10.80
C VAL A 229 -2.09 -23.27 11.79
N SER A 230 -0.84 -23.14 12.24
CA SER A 230 -0.40 -22.15 13.21
C SER A 230 0.07 -20.84 12.58
N ASP A 231 0.60 -20.90 11.37
CA ASP A 231 1.25 -19.77 10.69
C ASP A 231 0.27 -18.62 10.43
N ARG A 232 0.69 -17.43 10.81
CA ARG A 232 0.09 -16.13 10.45
C ARG A 232 1.16 -15.12 10.03
N ASP A 233 2.40 -15.56 9.77
CA ASP A 233 3.47 -14.68 9.31
C ASP A 233 3.08 -13.95 8.02
N PHE A 234 2.36 -14.63 7.14
CA PHE A 234 1.85 -14.04 5.90
C PHE A 234 0.90 -12.86 6.12
N CYS A 235 0.12 -12.86 7.20
CA CYS A 235 -0.71 -11.72 7.61
C CYS A 235 0.17 -10.56 8.09
N VAL A 236 1.10 -10.84 9.00
CA VAL A 236 2.03 -9.84 9.56
C VAL A 236 2.89 -9.22 8.45
N GLU A 237 3.36 -10.02 7.51
CA GLU A 237 4.19 -9.56 6.39
C GLU A 237 3.40 -8.63 5.46
N LEU A 238 2.18 -9.01 5.08
CA LEU A 238 1.30 -8.16 4.27
C LEU A 238 0.97 -6.86 5.01
N MET A 239 0.60 -6.92 6.28
CA MET A 239 0.31 -5.72 7.08
C MET A 239 1.54 -4.82 7.25
N SER A 240 2.75 -5.41 7.33
CA SER A 240 4.01 -4.64 7.33
C SER A 240 4.23 -3.92 6.01
N ALA A 241 3.92 -4.56 4.87
CA ALA A 241 3.96 -3.91 3.56
C ALA A 241 2.93 -2.76 3.48
N CYS A 242 1.69 -2.98 3.94
CA CYS A 242 0.66 -1.95 4.03
C CYS A 242 1.09 -0.77 4.92
N ALA A 243 1.73 -1.04 6.07
CA ALA A 243 2.24 -0.01 6.95
C ALA A 243 3.30 0.87 6.28
N LEU A 244 4.19 0.29 5.45
CA LEU A 244 5.18 1.04 4.67
C LEU A 244 4.51 1.85 3.54
N ILE A 245 3.55 1.30 2.83
CA ILE A 245 2.74 2.04 1.84
C ILE A 245 2.11 3.26 2.51
N MET A 246 1.44 3.07 3.65
CA MET A 246 0.78 4.15 4.37
C MET A 246 1.76 5.20 4.90
N MET A 247 2.95 4.81 5.31
CA MET A 247 4.02 5.75 5.66
C MET A 247 4.41 6.62 4.47
N HIS A 248 4.57 6.05 3.28
CA HIS A 248 4.92 6.80 2.07
C HIS A 248 3.77 7.71 1.64
N LEU A 249 2.52 7.23 1.69
CA LEU A 249 1.34 8.05 1.41
C LEU A 249 1.17 9.19 2.43
N SER A 250 1.47 8.95 3.71
CA SER A 250 1.44 9.98 4.76
C SER A 250 2.45 11.09 4.49
N ARG A 251 3.68 10.75 4.08
CA ARG A 251 4.70 11.72 3.72
C ARG A 251 4.30 12.54 2.49
N LEU A 252 3.79 11.88 1.46
CA LEU A 252 3.26 12.56 0.27
C LEU A 252 2.09 13.48 0.63
N SER A 253 1.18 13.01 1.47
CA SER A 253 0.04 13.80 1.96
C SER A 253 0.49 15.06 2.70
N GLU A 254 1.53 14.95 3.55
CA GLU A 254 2.11 16.13 4.24
C GLU A 254 2.61 17.17 3.25
N GLU A 255 3.34 16.75 2.22
CA GLU A 255 3.82 17.68 1.19
C GLU A 255 2.67 18.29 0.37
N LEU A 256 1.64 17.50 0.01
CA LEU A 256 0.45 18.02 -0.68
C LEU A 256 -0.29 19.06 0.16
N ILE A 257 -0.39 18.85 1.47
CA ILE A 257 -0.99 19.80 2.43
C ILE A 257 -0.16 21.09 2.47
N LEU A 258 1.16 20.97 2.65
CA LEU A 258 2.05 22.12 2.65
C LEU A 258 1.99 22.88 1.32
N TRP A 259 2.13 22.18 0.19
CA TRP A 259 2.15 22.82 -1.13
C TRP A 259 0.83 23.48 -1.51
N SER A 260 -0.30 22.97 -1.01
CA SER A 260 -1.64 23.56 -1.25
C SER A 260 -2.00 24.67 -0.26
N SER A 261 -1.22 24.87 0.81
CA SER A 261 -1.46 25.90 1.80
C SER A 261 -1.32 27.30 1.19
N TRP A 262 -1.93 28.29 1.86
CA TRP A 262 -1.87 29.70 1.44
C TRP A 262 -0.44 30.25 1.44
N GLU A 263 0.41 29.75 2.32
CA GLU A 263 1.81 30.16 2.48
C GLU A 263 2.69 29.66 1.34
N PHE A 264 2.46 28.43 0.85
CA PHE A 264 3.24 27.84 -0.25
C PHE A 264 2.63 28.10 -1.62
N GLN A 265 1.36 27.78 -1.83
CA GLN A 265 0.65 27.90 -3.11
C GLN A 265 1.39 27.30 -4.31
N PHE A 266 2.08 26.17 -4.10
CA PHE A 266 2.80 25.46 -5.18
C PHE A 266 1.89 24.63 -6.05
N ILE A 267 0.78 24.15 -5.45
CA ILE A 267 -0.24 23.35 -6.13
C ILE A 267 -1.63 23.85 -5.77
N GLU A 268 -2.60 23.41 -6.56
CA GLU A 268 -4.00 23.46 -6.23
C GLU A 268 -4.62 22.08 -6.39
N LEU A 269 -5.24 21.57 -5.34
CA LEU A 269 -6.01 20.32 -5.38
C LEU A 269 -7.39 20.59 -6.02
N ASP A 270 -7.88 19.61 -6.78
CA ASP A 270 -9.20 19.70 -7.39
C ASP A 270 -10.31 19.76 -6.33
N SER A 271 -11.41 20.44 -6.66
CA SER A 271 -12.53 20.60 -5.74
C SER A 271 -13.24 19.29 -5.38
N GLY A 272 -13.09 18.24 -6.21
CA GLY A 272 -13.57 16.91 -5.91
C GLY A 272 -12.83 16.20 -4.77
N PHE A 273 -11.64 16.70 -4.39
CA PHE A 273 -10.78 16.13 -3.34
C PHE A 273 -10.49 17.11 -2.19
N THR A 274 -11.32 18.13 -2.06
CA THR A 274 -11.19 19.17 -1.02
C THR A 274 -12.57 19.49 -0.47
N THR A 275 -12.64 20.06 0.73
CA THR A 275 -13.88 20.58 1.28
C THR A 275 -13.81 22.08 1.52
N GLY A 276 -14.95 22.73 1.50
CA GLY A 276 -15.08 24.13 1.86
C GLY A 276 -15.37 24.32 3.35
N SER A 277 -15.58 25.57 3.74
CA SER A 277 -16.07 25.93 5.06
C SER A 277 -17.48 26.50 4.99
N SER A 278 -18.35 26.13 5.93
CA SER A 278 -19.70 26.68 6.03
C SER A 278 -19.74 28.17 6.42
N ILE A 279 -18.64 28.69 6.96
CA ILE A 279 -18.52 30.06 7.48
C ILE A 279 -17.51 30.88 6.69
N MET A 280 -16.45 30.26 6.15
CA MET A 280 -15.35 30.94 5.49
C MET A 280 -15.34 30.59 3.99
N PRO A 281 -15.94 31.42 3.12
CA PRO A 281 -16.14 31.09 1.71
C PRO A 281 -14.84 30.95 0.90
N GLN A 282 -13.74 31.54 1.39
CA GLN A 282 -12.42 31.46 0.76
C GLN A 282 -11.65 30.17 1.11
N LYS A 283 -12.10 29.40 2.11
CA LYS A 283 -11.36 28.24 2.66
C LYS A 283 -11.57 27.01 1.82
N LYS A 284 -10.48 26.34 1.45
CA LYS A 284 -10.45 25.09 0.72
C LYS A 284 -9.50 24.15 1.45
N ASN A 285 -10.04 23.09 2.07
CA ASN A 285 -9.30 22.20 2.95
C ASN A 285 -8.80 20.97 2.18
N PRO A 286 -7.56 20.52 2.38
CA PRO A 286 -7.02 19.31 1.76
C PRO A 286 -7.40 18.04 2.55
N ASP A 287 -8.69 17.87 2.91
CA ASP A 287 -9.16 16.84 3.84
C ASP A 287 -8.78 15.41 3.43
N MET A 288 -8.74 15.13 2.11
CA MET A 288 -8.40 13.78 1.64
C MET A 288 -6.93 13.44 1.94
N ALA A 289 -6.04 14.39 1.77
CA ALA A 289 -4.64 14.24 2.16
C ALA A 289 -4.48 14.13 3.69
N GLU A 290 -5.21 14.95 4.45
CA GLU A 290 -5.20 14.87 5.91
C GLU A 290 -5.70 13.52 6.43
N LEU A 291 -6.78 12.98 5.84
CA LEU A 291 -7.30 11.67 6.19
C LEU A 291 -6.34 10.53 5.84
N CYS A 292 -5.66 10.57 4.69
CA CYS A 292 -4.61 9.60 4.37
C CYS A 292 -3.49 9.63 5.42
N ARG A 293 -3.03 10.82 5.81
CA ARG A 293 -2.05 10.99 6.87
C ARG A 293 -2.55 10.44 8.22
N GLY A 294 -3.79 10.72 8.60
CA GLY A 294 -4.39 10.27 9.86
C GLY A 294 -4.62 8.75 9.91
N LYS A 295 -5.11 8.16 8.81
CA LYS A 295 -5.37 6.71 8.72
C LYS A 295 -4.11 5.83 8.80
N THR A 296 -2.94 6.40 8.58
CA THR A 296 -1.65 5.70 8.77
C THR A 296 -1.51 5.15 10.18
N GLY A 297 -1.93 5.90 11.20
CA GLY A 297 -1.90 5.45 12.59
C GLY A 297 -2.81 4.26 12.87
N ARG A 298 -3.95 4.16 12.16
CA ARG A 298 -4.86 3.01 12.25
C ARG A 298 -4.18 1.73 11.75
N VAL A 299 -3.59 1.77 10.56
CA VAL A 299 -2.87 0.63 9.96
C VAL A 299 -1.70 0.17 10.85
N TYR A 300 -0.99 1.10 11.48
CA TYR A 300 0.05 0.75 12.46
C TYR A 300 -0.54 0.07 13.69
N GLY A 301 -1.69 0.54 14.17
CA GLY A 301 -2.41 -0.08 15.29
C GLY A 301 -2.81 -1.52 15.00
N ASP A 302 -3.33 -1.80 13.80
CA ASP A 302 -3.74 -3.13 13.37
C ASP A 302 -2.55 -4.11 13.34
N LEU A 303 -1.41 -3.69 12.77
CA LEU A 303 -0.18 -4.50 12.77
C LEU A 303 0.30 -4.81 14.19
N ILE A 304 0.30 -3.83 15.08
CA ILE A 304 0.70 -4.03 16.48
C ILE A 304 -0.28 -4.95 17.19
N ALA A 305 -1.58 -4.83 16.92
CA ALA A 305 -2.61 -5.69 17.50
C ALA A 305 -2.36 -7.17 17.13
N LEU A 306 -2.15 -7.45 15.84
CA LEU A 306 -1.88 -8.82 15.38
C LEU A 306 -0.58 -9.38 15.96
N LEU A 307 0.52 -8.62 15.94
CA LEU A 307 1.79 -9.03 16.56
C LEU A 307 1.62 -9.33 18.05
N THR A 308 0.78 -8.56 18.75
CA THR A 308 0.49 -8.74 20.16
C THR A 308 -0.36 -9.97 20.41
N THR A 309 -1.33 -10.26 19.54
CA THR A 309 -2.16 -11.48 19.62
C THR A 309 -1.30 -12.73 19.45
N LEU A 310 -0.41 -12.76 18.45
CA LEU A 310 0.37 -13.93 18.10
C LEU A 310 1.52 -14.25 19.08
N LYS A 311 2.08 -13.22 19.75
CA LYS A 311 3.19 -13.43 20.68
C LYS A 311 2.82 -14.41 21.78
N GLY A 312 3.64 -15.40 22.02
CA GLY A 312 3.50 -16.31 23.14
C GLY A 312 2.37 -17.36 22.99
N LEU A 313 1.67 -17.43 21.86
CA LEU A 313 0.75 -18.53 21.59
C LEU A 313 1.50 -19.84 21.41
N PRO A 314 1.03 -20.95 21.98
CA PRO A 314 1.55 -22.27 21.64
C PRO A 314 1.20 -22.62 20.19
N LEU A 315 1.92 -23.59 19.63
CA LEU A 315 1.69 -24.03 18.25
C LEU A 315 0.30 -24.64 18.04
N ALA A 316 -0.02 -24.91 16.80
CA ALA A 316 -1.33 -25.25 16.27
C ALA A 316 -2.31 -24.07 16.36
N TYR A 317 -3.57 -24.32 16.60
CA TYR A 317 -4.60 -23.31 16.63
C TYR A 317 -5.07 -23.02 18.08
N ASN A 318 -5.15 -21.75 18.43
CA ASN A 318 -5.78 -21.25 19.63
C ASN A 318 -6.86 -20.24 19.23
N LYS A 319 -7.93 -20.13 20.00
CA LYS A 319 -9.07 -19.25 19.69
C LYS A 319 -8.68 -17.77 19.56
N ASP A 320 -7.57 -17.35 20.20
CA ASP A 320 -6.94 -16.04 20.02
C ASP A 320 -6.72 -15.68 18.53
N MET A 321 -6.44 -16.67 17.70
CA MET A 321 -6.25 -16.47 16.27
C MET A 321 -7.53 -16.05 15.53
N GLN A 322 -8.70 -16.06 16.15
CA GLN A 322 -9.91 -15.48 15.56
C GLN A 322 -9.78 -13.96 15.37
N GLU A 323 -8.98 -13.31 16.26
CA GLU A 323 -8.70 -11.88 16.22
C GLU A 323 -7.78 -11.45 15.05
N ASP A 324 -7.20 -12.41 14.30
CA ASP A 324 -6.33 -12.13 13.16
C ASP A 324 -7.08 -11.38 12.03
N LYS A 325 -8.33 -11.78 11.78
CA LYS A 325 -9.11 -11.33 10.62
C LYS A 325 -9.54 -9.87 10.73
N GLU A 326 -10.01 -9.43 11.88
CA GLU A 326 -10.43 -8.04 12.06
C GLU A 326 -9.29 -7.07 11.77
N ALA A 327 -8.12 -7.29 12.38
CA ALA A 327 -6.96 -6.44 12.19
C ALA A 327 -6.46 -6.46 10.73
N VAL A 328 -6.37 -7.66 10.11
CA VAL A 328 -5.84 -7.78 8.74
C VAL A 328 -6.80 -7.17 7.71
N PHE A 329 -8.10 -7.39 7.85
CA PHE A 329 -9.09 -6.82 6.94
C PHE A 329 -9.15 -5.31 7.02
N ASP A 330 -9.14 -4.74 8.24
CA ASP A 330 -9.14 -3.31 8.44
C ASP A 330 -7.88 -2.64 7.87
N CYS A 331 -6.73 -3.24 8.11
CA CYS A 331 -5.45 -2.80 7.55
C CYS A 331 -5.48 -2.74 6.02
N VAL A 332 -5.94 -3.82 5.37
CA VAL A 332 -6.01 -3.93 3.90
C VAL A 332 -7.03 -2.96 3.33
N ASP A 333 -8.25 -2.93 3.88
CA ASP A 333 -9.33 -2.05 3.40
C ASP A 333 -8.94 -0.57 3.54
N THR A 334 -8.33 -0.19 4.66
CA THR A 334 -7.85 1.18 4.90
C THR A 334 -6.75 1.56 3.92
N THR A 335 -5.80 0.67 3.65
CA THR A 335 -4.72 0.91 2.68
C THR A 335 -5.27 1.04 1.26
N LYS A 336 -6.19 0.15 0.84
CA LYS A 336 -6.86 0.22 -0.46
C LYS A 336 -7.60 1.55 -0.64
N LEU A 337 -8.37 1.97 0.36
CA LEU A 337 -9.12 3.23 0.31
C LEU A 337 -8.19 4.44 0.13
N CYS A 338 -7.06 4.47 0.85
CA CYS A 338 -6.08 5.56 0.71
C CYS A 338 -5.39 5.57 -0.66
N LEU A 339 -5.07 4.41 -1.23
CA LEU A 339 -4.53 4.32 -2.59
C LEU A 339 -5.56 4.75 -3.64
N GLN A 340 -6.82 4.33 -3.49
CA GLN A 340 -7.92 4.68 -4.38
C GLN A 340 -8.19 6.18 -4.45
N ILE A 341 -8.08 6.90 -3.34
CA ILE A 341 -8.25 8.36 -3.31
C ILE A 341 -7.01 9.10 -3.79
N MET A 342 -5.81 8.58 -3.53
CA MET A 342 -4.54 9.25 -3.86
C MET A 342 -4.32 9.36 -5.37
N ALA A 343 -4.57 8.33 -6.14
CA ALA A 343 -4.32 8.31 -7.58
C ALA A 343 -5.10 9.41 -8.34
N PRO A 344 -6.44 9.52 -8.23
CA PRO A 344 -7.19 10.58 -8.93
C PRO A 344 -6.93 11.98 -8.34
N MET A 345 -6.65 12.12 -7.05
CA MET A 345 -6.26 13.40 -6.44
C MET A 345 -4.96 13.92 -7.06
N LEU A 346 -3.95 13.07 -7.23
CA LEU A 346 -2.70 13.42 -7.92
C LEU A 346 -2.92 13.71 -9.41
N ALA A 347 -3.73 12.91 -10.09
CA ALA A 347 -3.99 13.09 -11.53
C ALA A 347 -4.68 14.43 -11.84
N SER A 348 -5.55 14.93 -10.95
CA SER A 348 -6.27 16.20 -11.12
C SER A 348 -5.57 17.41 -10.49
N MET A 349 -4.47 17.22 -9.78
CA MET A 349 -3.67 18.27 -9.14
C MET A 349 -3.10 19.25 -10.19
N LYS A 350 -3.20 20.54 -9.90
CA LYS A 350 -2.65 21.61 -10.74
C LYS A 350 -1.41 22.22 -10.09
N ALA A 351 -0.27 22.10 -10.72
CA ALA A 351 0.94 22.79 -10.30
C ALA A 351 0.86 24.29 -10.62
N LYS A 352 1.52 25.12 -9.83
CA LYS A 352 1.68 26.57 -10.02
C LYS A 352 3.19 26.90 -10.20
N PRO A 353 3.74 26.69 -11.42
CA PRO A 353 5.18 26.84 -11.66
C PRO A 353 5.75 28.21 -11.31
N GLU A 354 4.96 29.28 -11.49
CA GLU A 354 5.38 30.64 -11.21
C GLU A 354 5.65 30.85 -9.71
N ASN A 355 4.79 30.31 -8.85
CA ASN A 355 4.95 30.39 -7.40
C ASN A 355 6.16 29.57 -6.93
N MET A 356 6.37 28.40 -7.51
CA MET A 356 7.54 27.56 -7.24
C MET A 356 8.82 28.28 -7.63
N LEU A 357 8.87 28.89 -8.83
CA LEU A 357 10.04 29.63 -9.30
C LEU A 357 10.32 30.86 -8.41
N LEU A 358 9.29 31.64 -8.06
CA LEU A 358 9.44 32.79 -7.18
C LEU A 358 9.97 32.38 -5.80
N ALA A 359 9.48 31.28 -5.25
CA ALA A 359 9.97 30.76 -3.98
C ALA A 359 11.43 30.31 -4.08
N ALA A 360 11.84 29.73 -5.21
CA ALA A 360 13.22 29.34 -5.48
C ALA A 360 14.15 30.56 -5.54
N GLN A 361 13.77 31.60 -6.25
CA GLN A 361 14.56 32.87 -6.34
C GLN A 361 14.75 33.52 -4.98
N LYS A 362 13.66 33.72 -4.21
CA LYS A 362 13.70 34.35 -2.87
C LYS A 362 14.41 33.50 -1.80
N GLY A 363 14.81 32.29 -2.13
CA GLY A 363 15.50 31.37 -1.20
C GLY A 363 17.02 31.43 -1.28
N PHE A 364 17.59 32.21 -2.20
CA PHE A 364 19.03 32.24 -2.47
C PHE A 364 19.65 30.86 -2.69
N ILE A 365 18.86 29.93 -3.22
CA ILE A 365 19.23 28.51 -3.37
C ILE A 365 20.33 28.29 -4.42
N ASN A 366 20.66 29.31 -5.19
CA ASN A 366 21.80 29.40 -6.12
C ASN A 366 23.10 29.96 -5.47
N ALA A 367 23.10 30.25 -4.18
CA ALA A 367 24.30 30.74 -3.49
C ALA A 367 25.44 29.71 -3.50
N THR A 368 25.16 28.43 -3.52
CA THR A 368 26.19 27.39 -3.70
C THR A 368 26.79 27.44 -5.10
N ASP A 369 25.96 27.64 -6.13
CA ASP A 369 26.41 27.78 -7.52
C ASP A 369 27.26 29.04 -7.71
N LEU A 370 26.97 30.13 -6.96
CA LEU A 370 27.78 31.33 -6.88
C LEU A 370 29.17 31.04 -6.26
N ALA A 371 29.23 30.26 -5.19
CA ALA A 371 30.50 29.86 -4.59
C ALA A 371 31.30 28.95 -5.55
N ASP A 372 30.64 28.05 -6.25
CA ASP A 372 31.26 27.19 -7.25
C ASP A 372 31.81 28.00 -8.45
N TYR A 373 31.07 29.02 -8.89
CA TYR A 373 31.55 29.96 -9.92
C TYR A 373 32.88 30.61 -9.53
N LEU A 374 32.96 31.17 -8.34
CA LEU A 374 34.20 31.77 -7.80
C LEU A 374 35.34 30.73 -7.71
N THR A 375 35.00 29.51 -7.27
CA THR A 375 35.99 28.43 -7.13
C THR A 375 36.55 28.02 -8.49
N LYS A 376 35.71 27.92 -9.52
CA LYS A 376 36.13 27.65 -10.90
C LYS A 376 37.04 28.75 -11.47
N LYS A 377 36.87 29.99 -11.02
CA LYS A 377 37.74 31.13 -11.37
C LYS A 377 38.98 31.27 -10.47
N GLY A 378 39.26 30.22 -9.64
CA GLY A 378 40.51 30.13 -8.87
C GLY A 378 40.45 30.66 -7.44
N VAL A 379 39.27 31.11 -6.97
CA VAL A 379 39.12 31.55 -5.56
C VAL A 379 39.00 30.28 -4.67
N PRO A 380 39.79 30.17 -3.58
CA PRO A 380 39.68 29.05 -2.66
C PRO A 380 38.24 28.90 -2.13
N PHE A 381 37.72 27.67 -2.08
CA PHE A 381 36.31 27.41 -1.71
C PHE A 381 35.85 28.07 -0.41
N ARG A 382 36.69 28.10 0.64
CA ARG A 382 36.36 28.77 1.90
C ARG A 382 36.17 30.27 1.76
N SER A 383 36.95 30.91 0.89
CA SER A 383 36.83 32.32 0.56
C SER A 383 35.59 32.56 -0.32
N ALA A 384 35.38 31.73 -1.33
CA ALA A 384 34.21 31.79 -2.19
C ALA A 384 32.90 31.64 -1.38
N TYR A 385 32.85 30.69 -0.44
CA TYR A 385 31.73 30.50 0.49
C TYR A 385 31.45 31.77 1.32
N LYS A 386 32.53 32.41 1.87
CA LYS A 386 32.39 33.63 2.66
C LYS A 386 31.85 34.78 1.81
N ILE A 387 32.37 34.97 0.60
CA ILE A 387 31.93 36.01 -0.34
C ILE A 387 30.46 35.80 -0.70
N SER A 388 30.06 34.55 -1.03
CA SER A 388 28.68 34.21 -1.34
C SER A 388 27.74 34.51 -0.16
N GLY A 389 28.13 34.18 1.07
CA GLY A 389 27.38 34.49 2.27
C GLY A 389 27.19 35.99 2.51
N GLN A 390 28.24 36.78 2.25
CA GLN A 390 28.17 38.24 2.35
C GLN A 390 27.23 38.86 1.31
N LEU A 391 27.26 38.36 0.06
CA LEU A 391 26.34 38.78 -1.00
C LEU A 391 24.88 38.42 -0.70
N VAL A 392 24.64 37.25 -0.13
CA VAL A 392 23.30 36.86 0.36
C VAL A 392 22.82 37.82 1.46
N ALA A 393 23.67 38.10 2.43
CA ALA A 393 23.35 39.09 3.50
C ALA A 393 23.06 40.49 2.94
N TYR A 394 23.82 40.91 1.93
CA TYR A 394 23.54 42.14 1.21
C TYR A 394 22.18 42.14 0.53
N CYS A 395 21.85 41.07 -0.19
CA CYS A 395 20.56 40.91 -0.86
C CYS A 395 19.39 40.98 0.13
N ILE A 396 19.50 40.30 1.26
CA ILE A 396 18.48 40.34 2.33
C ILE A 396 18.28 41.78 2.86
N ALA A 397 19.36 42.48 3.11
CA ALA A 397 19.31 43.85 3.64
C ALA A 397 18.71 44.88 2.66
N HIS A 398 18.76 44.60 1.35
CA HIS A 398 18.27 45.49 0.29
C HIS A 398 17.01 44.98 -0.44
N ASP A 399 16.34 43.93 0.09
CA ASP A 399 15.15 43.27 -0.49
C ASP A 399 15.33 42.98 -1.99
N THR A 400 16.46 42.38 -2.33
CA THR A 400 16.80 41.99 -3.70
C THR A 400 17.26 40.53 -3.77
N VAL A 401 17.53 40.03 -4.97
CA VAL A 401 18.01 38.67 -5.22
C VAL A 401 19.36 38.70 -5.96
N LEU A 402 20.12 37.61 -5.91
CA LEU A 402 21.44 37.52 -6.51
C LEU A 402 21.40 37.85 -8.02
N GLU A 403 20.41 37.40 -8.74
CA GLU A 403 20.29 37.58 -10.18
C GLU A 403 20.04 39.05 -10.59
N GLN A 404 19.64 39.91 -9.65
CA GLN A 404 19.31 41.32 -9.90
C GLN A 404 20.39 42.30 -9.42
N LEU A 405 21.42 41.81 -8.71
CA LEU A 405 22.51 42.68 -8.28
C LEU A 405 23.33 43.14 -9.48
N PRO A 406 23.67 44.48 -9.55
CA PRO A 406 24.60 44.99 -10.56
C PRO A 406 25.97 44.35 -10.45
N LEU A 407 26.64 44.12 -11.58
CA LEU A 407 28.00 43.55 -11.61
C LEU A 407 28.99 44.35 -10.78
N GLU A 408 28.84 45.66 -10.77
CA GLU A 408 29.69 46.54 -9.98
C GLU A 408 29.57 46.26 -8.46
N THR A 409 28.39 45.88 -7.99
CA THR A 409 28.20 45.44 -6.60
C THR A 409 28.96 44.15 -6.35
N TYR A 410 28.87 43.14 -7.25
CA TYR A 410 29.65 41.91 -7.14
C TYR A 410 31.17 42.18 -7.10
N LYS A 411 31.66 43.07 -7.94
CA LYS A 411 33.08 43.42 -8.01
C LYS A 411 33.60 44.05 -6.73
N THR A 412 32.76 44.64 -5.88
CA THR A 412 33.19 45.13 -4.56
C THR A 412 33.62 44.03 -3.61
N TYR A 413 33.19 42.78 -3.87
CA TYR A 413 33.52 41.57 -3.08
C TYR A 413 34.65 40.75 -3.69
N SER A 414 34.80 40.78 -5.03
CA SER A 414 35.87 40.08 -5.75
C SER A 414 35.98 40.56 -7.19
N ASP A 415 37.19 40.90 -7.64
CA ASP A 415 37.48 41.36 -9.00
C ASP A 415 37.28 40.26 -10.08
N VAL A 416 37.14 38.99 -9.69
CA VAL A 416 36.96 37.86 -10.63
C VAL A 416 35.54 37.72 -11.19
N PHE A 417 34.57 38.51 -10.68
CA PHE A 417 33.23 38.54 -11.22
C PHE A 417 33.18 39.21 -12.60
N GLU A 418 32.54 38.53 -13.54
CA GLU A 418 32.35 38.99 -14.91
C GLU A 418 30.87 38.79 -15.33
N ASP A 419 30.47 39.27 -16.53
CA ASP A 419 29.10 39.24 -17.03
C ASP A 419 28.53 37.81 -17.17
N ASP A 420 29.37 36.80 -17.33
CA ASP A 420 29.00 35.38 -17.39
C ASP A 420 28.35 34.90 -16.08
N LEU A 421 28.57 35.62 -14.97
CA LEU A 421 27.96 35.31 -13.67
C LEU A 421 26.45 35.08 -13.77
N TYR A 422 25.72 35.99 -14.42
CA TYR A 422 24.25 35.91 -14.46
C TYR A 422 23.72 34.62 -15.16
N THR A 423 24.47 34.14 -16.16
CA THR A 423 24.17 32.85 -16.78
C THR A 423 24.48 31.70 -15.82
N GLU A 424 25.61 31.80 -15.11
CA GLU A 424 26.10 30.73 -14.24
C GLU A 424 25.20 30.50 -13.02
N ILE A 425 24.68 31.57 -12.41
CA ILE A 425 23.83 31.52 -11.22
C ILE A 425 22.33 31.46 -11.54
N SER A 426 21.94 31.49 -12.83
CA SER A 426 20.52 31.35 -13.18
C SER A 426 20.00 29.98 -12.69
N LEU A 427 18.82 29.96 -12.08
CA LEU A 427 18.23 28.70 -11.55
C LEU A 427 18.13 27.62 -12.62
N LYS A 428 17.88 28.00 -13.87
CA LYS A 428 17.86 27.08 -15.02
C LYS A 428 19.22 26.43 -15.24
N THR A 429 20.30 27.20 -15.21
CA THR A 429 21.67 26.69 -15.34
C THR A 429 22.05 25.84 -14.12
N CYS A 430 21.67 26.28 -12.91
CA CYS A 430 21.93 25.55 -11.69
C CYS A 430 21.30 24.14 -11.73
N VAL A 431 20.05 24.01 -12.18
CA VAL A 431 19.39 22.72 -12.39
C VAL A 431 20.09 21.91 -13.49
N ALA A 432 20.35 22.53 -14.66
CA ALA A 432 20.93 21.84 -15.82
C ALA A 432 22.32 21.25 -15.54
N ARG A 433 23.09 21.87 -14.66
CA ARG A 433 24.46 21.43 -14.29
C ARG A 433 24.51 20.33 -13.23
N ARG A 434 23.40 19.94 -12.63
CA ARG A 434 23.34 18.80 -11.71
C ARG A 434 23.26 17.48 -12.49
N ILE A 435 24.37 17.18 -13.19
CA ILE A 435 24.48 16.07 -14.17
C ILE A 435 24.78 14.71 -13.56
N SER A 436 24.99 14.64 -12.25
CA SER A 436 25.21 13.34 -11.57
C SER A 436 23.98 12.44 -11.71
N ALA A 437 24.19 11.14 -11.79
CA ALA A 437 23.11 10.16 -11.81
C ALA A 437 22.21 10.32 -10.57
N GLY A 438 20.90 10.33 -10.78
CA GLY A 438 19.90 10.60 -9.71
C GLY A 438 19.71 12.10 -9.39
N GLY A 439 20.49 13.01 -9.99
CA GLY A 439 20.36 14.44 -9.80
C GLY A 439 19.13 15.03 -10.51
N THR A 440 18.96 16.35 -10.36
CA THR A 440 17.81 17.08 -10.92
C THR A 440 18.02 17.57 -12.36
N GLY A 441 19.21 17.37 -12.93
CA GLY A 441 19.49 17.79 -14.32
C GLY A 441 18.60 17.05 -15.35
N PRO A 442 18.30 17.68 -16.50
CA PRO A 442 17.31 17.18 -17.45
C PRO A 442 17.53 15.72 -17.90
N ALA A 443 18.79 15.36 -18.20
CA ALA A 443 19.11 13.98 -18.62
C ALA A 443 18.86 12.96 -17.49
N SER A 444 19.17 13.33 -16.25
CA SER A 444 18.93 12.47 -15.10
C SER A 444 17.44 12.31 -14.78
N VAL A 445 16.66 13.39 -14.86
CA VAL A 445 15.21 13.33 -14.68
C VAL A 445 14.55 12.51 -15.78
N GLN A 446 15.00 12.65 -17.04
CA GLN A 446 14.49 11.84 -18.13
C GLN A 446 14.79 10.33 -17.93
N ALA A 447 16.01 9.99 -17.49
CA ALA A 447 16.36 8.61 -17.17
C ALA A 447 15.48 8.01 -16.03
N GLN A 448 15.12 8.83 -15.05
CA GLN A 448 14.20 8.44 -13.97
C GLN A 448 12.77 8.20 -14.50
N LEU A 449 12.29 9.09 -15.38
CA LEU A 449 10.99 8.93 -16.08
C LEU A 449 10.96 7.64 -16.89
N ASP A 450 12.01 7.38 -17.66
CA ASP A 450 12.12 6.18 -18.51
C ASP A 450 12.13 4.90 -17.63
N SER A 451 12.82 4.94 -16.49
CA SER A 451 12.86 3.83 -15.52
C SER A 451 11.47 3.51 -14.95
N VAL A 452 10.74 4.53 -14.50
CA VAL A 452 9.37 4.35 -13.97
C VAL A 452 8.42 3.90 -15.07
N ALA A 453 8.54 4.41 -16.29
CA ALA A 453 7.75 3.97 -17.44
C ALA A 453 8.01 2.49 -17.76
N ALA A 454 9.27 2.06 -17.74
CA ALA A 454 9.63 0.65 -17.95
C ALA A 454 9.07 -0.26 -16.85
N PHE A 455 9.11 0.20 -15.59
CA PHE A 455 8.50 -0.51 -14.47
C PHE A 455 6.99 -0.69 -14.67
N LEU A 456 6.27 0.38 -15.01
CA LEU A 456 4.82 0.33 -15.28
C LEU A 456 4.51 -0.65 -16.43
N ALA A 457 5.26 -0.58 -17.53
CA ALA A 457 5.05 -1.46 -18.69
C ALA A 457 5.30 -2.95 -18.38
N ALA A 458 6.20 -3.25 -17.43
CA ALA A 458 6.50 -4.62 -17.05
C ALA A 458 5.43 -5.24 -16.11
N HIS A 459 4.52 -4.42 -15.55
CA HIS A 459 3.55 -4.85 -14.55
C HIS A 459 2.08 -4.54 -14.94
N GLN A 460 1.86 -4.01 -16.14
CA GLN A 460 0.54 -3.91 -16.77
C GLN A 460 0.21 -5.23 -17.48
#